data_f0c594b8771cff4601297a9e6b6a443b
#
_entry.id   f0c594b8771cff4601297a9e6b6a443b
#
_cell.length_a   1.000
_cell.length_b   1.000
_cell.length_c   1.000
_cell.angle_alpha   90.00
_cell.angle_beta   90.00
_cell.angle_gamma   90.00
#
_symmetry.space_group_name_H-M   'P 1'
#
loop_
_entity.id
_entity.type
_entity.pdbx_description
1 polymer ?
#
loop_
_entity_poly.entity_id
_entity_poly.type
_entity_poly.pdbx_seq_one_letter_code
_entity_poly.pdbx_strand_id
1 'polypeptide(L)'
;MDVLPVCLGPACARPLEAVGVPAMSPEKARFSALTEVLCEQLPPRIRREVRVDGSRTLVMQGFSAAIGEYSVTLPPLPAAVLAELARRPGWVVSRAELLRRVWDGRDVRGGAGRDEHAVEATVARLRTALGPAAGLVKTVTKRGYRLAVEL
;
A
#
# COMPACT_ATOMS: atom_id res chain seq x y z
N MET A 1 -3.11 3.91 11.46
CA MET A 1 -1.94 4.32 10.65
C MET A 1 -0.73 3.73 11.35
N ASP A 2 -0.09 2.74 10.74
CA ASP A 2 1.09 2.11 11.34
C ASP A 2 2.31 2.98 11.01
N VAL A 3 2.74 3.79 11.96
CA VAL A 3 3.96 4.59 11.86
C VAL A 3 5.10 3.76 12.45
N LEU A 4 6.15 3.55 11.67
CA LEU A 4 7.36 2.90 12.12
C LEU A 4 8.41 3.97 12.40
N PRO A 5 8.73 4.26 13.66
CA PRO A 5 9.80 5.19 13.99
C PRO A 5 11.17 4.63 13.58
N VAL A 6 11.97 5.48 12.97
CA VAL A 6 13.33 5.15 12.58
C VAL A 6 14.27 6.16 13.25
N CYS A 7 15.18 5.66 14.06
CA CYS A 7 16.11 6.47 14.85
C CYS A 7 17.53 6.32 14.33
N LEU A 8 18.31 7.39 14.41
CA LEU A 8 19.71 7.40 13.96
C LEU A 8 20.60 6.44 14.78
N GLY A 9 20.20 6.13 16.00
CA GLY A 9 20.92 5.22 16.88
C GLY A 9 20.16 4.93 18.17
N PRO A 10 20.70 4.06 19.04
CA PRO A 10 20.02 3.59 20.26
C PRO A 10 19.63 4.70 21.24
N ALA A 11 20.42 5.76 21.32
CA ALA A 11 20.12 6.90 22.19
C ALA A 11 18.80 7.60 21.84
N CYS A 12 18.45 7.65 20.54
CA CYS A 12 17.19 8.22 20.05
C CYS A 12 16.02 7.22 20.16
N ALA A 13 16.30 5.93 20.15
CA ALA A 13 15.29 4.88 20.23
C ALA A 13 14.77 4.67 21.66
N ARG A 14 15.64 4.75 22.66
CA ARG A 14 15.31 4.50 24.08
C ARG A 14 14.07 5.24 24.61
N PRO A 15 13.86 6.55 24.34
CA PRO A 15 12.65 7.23 24.80
C PRO A 15 11.37 6.68 24.21
N LEU A 16 11.40 6.20 22.97
CA LEU A 16 10.25 5.58 22.30
C LEU A 16 9.97 4.19 22.86
N GLU A 17 11.01 3.40 23.08
CA GLU A 17 10.93 2.06 23.67
C GLU A 17 10.41 2.14 25.12
N ALA A 18 10.81 3.15 25.87
CA ALA A 18 10.35 3.37 27.24
C ALA A 18 8.83 3.61 27.34
N VAL A 19 8.21 4.13 26.28
CA VAL A 19 6.74 4.30 26.19
C VAL A 19 6.06 3.20 25.37
N GLY A 20 6.76 2.09 25.11
CA GLY A 20 6.21 0.91 24.42
C GLY A 20 6.09 1.06 22.89
N VAL A 21 6.75 2.06 22.29
CA VAL A 21 6.77 2.26 20.84
C VAL A 21 8.06 1.63 20.28
N PRO A 22 7.97 0.50 19.55
CA PRO A 22 9.13 -0.12 18.95
C PRO A 22 9.73 0.79 17.86
N ALA A 23 11.03 1.02 17.92
CA ALA A 23 11.74 1.82 16.94
C ALA A 23 12.83 1.00 16.24
N MET A 24 13.06 1.30 14.96
CA MET A 24 14.22 0.78 14.23
C MET A 24 15.43 1.68 14.48
N SER A 25 16.56 1.11 14.85
CA SER A 25 17.80 1.87 14.97
C SER A 25 19.01 0.98 14.66
N PRO A 26 20.07 1.53 14.03
CA PRO A 26 21.33 0.83 13.90
C PRO A 26 22.07 0.79 15.26
N GLU A 27 22.95 -0.18 15.44
CA GLU A 27 23.81 -0.25 16.64
C GLU A 27 24.75 0.95 16.78
N LYS A 28 25.22 1.47 15.64
CA LYS A 28 26.09 2.64 15.58
C LYS A 28 25.36 3.81 14.93
N ALA A 29 25.38 4.96 15.57
CA ALA A 29 24.76 6.19 15.09
C ALA A 29 25.52 6.77 13.88
N ARG A 30 25.38 6.14 12.74
CA ARG A 30 25.94 6.56 11.44
C ARG A 30 24.87 6.51 10.37
N PHE A 31 24.88 7.45 9.45
CA PHE A 31 23.91 7.51 8.36
C PHE A 31 23.98 6.27 7.44
N SER A 32 25.17 5.78 7.14
CA SER A 32 25.35 4.53 6.37
C SER A 32 24.72 3.32 7.07
N ALA A 33 24.92 3.17 8.37
CA ALA A 33 24.33 2.09 9.15
C ALA A 33 22.80 2.21 9.22
N LEU A 34 22.26 3.42 9.29
CA LEU A 34 20.82 3.66 9.20
C LEU A 34 20.27 3.23 7.84
N THR A 35 20.97 3.56 6.76
CA THR A 35 20.57 3.15 5.40
C THR A 35 20.57 1.62 5.26
N GLU A 36 21.57 0.93 5.78
CA GLU A 36 21.65 -0.53 5.80
C GLU A 36 20.46 -1.15 6.53
N VAL A 37 20.17 -0.68 7.75
CA VAL A 37 19.01 -1.15 8.54
C VAL A 37 17.69 -0.92 7.79
N LEU A 38 17.53 0.25 7.15
CA LEU A 38 16.35 0.54 6.34
C LEU A 38 16.22 -0.40 5.14
N CYS A 39 17.32 -0.61 4.41
CA CYS A 39 17.30 -1.49 3.24
C CYS A 39 17.02 -2.96 3.59
N GLU A 40 17.47 -3.42 4.76
CA GLU A 40 17.27 -4.80 5.20
C GLU A 40 15.90 -5.04 5.85
N GLN A 41 15.49 -4.14 6.75
CA GLN A 41 14.33 -4.40 7.60
C GLN A 41 13.03 -3.80 7.09
N LEU A 42 13.07 -2.71 6.31
CA LEU A 42 11.87 -2.06 5.82
C LEU A 42 11.15 -2.89 4.73
N PRO A 43 11.84 -3.47 3.73
CA PRO A 43 11.17 -4.23 2.67
C PRO A 43 10.25 -5.34 3.17
N PRO A 44 10.68 -6.23 4.10
CA PRO A 44 9.78 -7.27 4.62
C PRO A 44 8.54 -6.74 5.34
N ARG A 45 8.65 -5.57 6.00
CA ARG A 45 7.56 -4.96 6.77
C ARG A 45 6.53 -4.24 5.91
N ILE A 46 6.96 -3.67 4.78
CA ILE A 46 6.09 -2.94 3.85
C ILE A 46 5.63 -3.80 2.66
N ARG A 47 6.22 -4.98 2.50
CA ARG A 47 5.86 -5.93 1.45
C ARG A 47 4.57 -6.65 1.82
N ARG A 48 3.62 -6.60 0.91
CA ARG A 48 2.36 -7.34 1.02
C ARG A 48 2.25 -8.31 -0.14
N GLU A 49 1.97 -9.55 0.19
CA GLU A 49 1.75 -10.60 -0.80
C GLU A 49 0.31 -11.07 -0.73
N VAL A 50 -0.32 -11.19 -1.87
CA VAL A 50 -1.68 -11.70 -2.03
C VAL A 50 -1.67 -12.76 -3.11
N ARG A 51 -2.00 -13.99 -2.75
CA ARG A 51 -2.19 -15.04 -3.75
C ARG A 51 -3.43 -14.72 -4.57
N VAL A 52 -3.25 -14.63 -5.88
CA VAL A 52 -4.33 -14.27 -6.81
C VAL A 52 -4.98 -15.53 -7.37
N ASP A 53 -4.17 -16.49 -7.75
CA ASP A 53 -4.59 -17.82 -8.19
C ASP A 53 -3.54 -18.87 -7.80
N GLY A 54 -3.72 -20.12 -8.23
CA GLY A 54 -2.84 -21.23 -7.90
C GLY A 54 -1.37 -21.02 -8.27
N SER A 55 -1.08 -20.13 -9.22
CA SER A 55 0.27 -19.91 -9.77
C SER A 55 0.81 -18.50 -9.59
N ARG A 56 -0.06 -17.50 -9.38
CA ARG A 56 0.35 -16.08 -9.34
C ARG A 56 0.10 -15.43 -7.99
N THR A 57 1.10 -14.70 -7.54
CA THR A 57 1.03 -13.86 -6.34
C THR A 57 1.22 -12.40 -6.74
N LEU A 58 0.32 -11.53 -6.28
CA LEU A 58 0.50 -10.09 -6.34
C LEU A 58 1.40 -9.69 -5.17
N VAL A 59 2.55 -9.13 -5.48
CA VAL A 59 3.49 -8.57 -4.50
C VAL A 59 3.41 -7.05 -4.58
N MET A 60 3.15 -6.41 -3.47
CA MET A 60 3.10 -4.96 -3.36
C MET A 60 4.16 -4.48 -2.38
N GLN A 61 4.91 -3.45 -2.76
CA GLN A 61 5.92 -2.81 -1.93
C GLN A 61 5.97 -1.31 -2.23
N GLY A 62 5.52 -0.48 -1.30
CA GLY A 62 5.39 0.95 -1.54
C GLY A 62 4.45 1.23 -2.72
N PHE A 63 4.98 1.85 -3.77
CA PHE A 63 4.26 2.14 -5.00
C PHE A 63 4.46 1.08 -6.10
N SER A 64 5.25 0.05 -5.84
CA SER A 64 5.48 -1.02 -6.81
C SER A 64 4.49 -2.15 -6.62
N ALA A 65 4.02 -2.69 -7.74
CA ALA A 65 3.21 -3.89 -7.80
C ALA A 65 3.83 -4.86 -8.80
N ALA A 66 3.99 -6.12 -8.40
CA ALA A 66 4.50 -7.18 -9.26
C ALA A 66 3.56 -8.39 -9.25
N ILE A 67 3.39 -9.02 -10.41
CA ILE A 67 2.59 -10.22 -10.58
C ILE A 67 3.23 -11.12 -11.63
N GLY A 68 3.68 -12.30 -11.23
CA GLY A 68 4.54 -13.11 -12.08
C GLY A 68 5.79 -12.33 -12.48
N GLU A 69 6.07 -12.26 -13.78
CA GLU A 69 7.20 -11.49 -14.33
C GLU A 69 6.88 -10.00 -14.60
N TYR A 70 5.61 -9.62 -14.49
CA TYR A 70 5.18 -8.25 -14.73
C TYR A 70 5.33 -7.41 -13.47
N SER A 71 6.04 -6.27 -13.58
CA SER A 71 6.23 -5.31 -12.50
C SER A 71 5.96 -3.90 -12.99
N VAL A 72 5.32 -3.09 -12.15
CA VAL A 72 4.96 -1.71 -12.47
C VAL A 72 5.04 -0.82 -11.24
N THR A 73 5.44 0.44 -11.44
CA THR A 73 5.33 1.49 -10.43
C THR A 73 4.02 2.24 -10.63
N LEU A 74 3.20 2.26 -9.58
CA LEU A 74 1.89 2.90 -9.59
C LEU A 74 1.97 4.33 -9.07
N PRO A 75 1.16 5.25 -9.62
CA PRO A 75 0.95 6.55 -8.99
C PRO A 75 0.38 6.41 -7.55
N PRO A 76 0.57 7.40 -6.67
CA PRO A 76 0.22 7.28 -5.25
C PRO A 76 -1.23 6.89 -4.95
N LEU A 77 -2.22 7.50 -5.62
CA LEU A 77 -3.64 7.17 -5.39
C LEU A 77 -4.02 5.78 -5.92
N PRO A 78 -3.67 5.39 -7.16
CA PRO A 78 -3.83 4.02 -7.62
C PRO A 78 -3.18 2.98 -6.71
N ALA A 79 -1.95 3.22 -6.22
CA ALA A 79 -1.27 2.33 -5.29
C ALA A 79 -2.05 2.19 -3.97
N ALA A 80 -2.57 3.30 -3.42
CA ALA A 80 -3.37 3.28 -2.21
C ALA A 80 -4.70 2.53 -2.39
N VAL A 81 -5.37 2.69 -3.53
CA VAL A 81 -6.59 1.92 -3.86
C VAL A 81 -6.28 0.43 -3.95
N LEU A 82 -5.21 0.04 -4.65
CA LEU A 82 -4.80 -1.36 -4.75
C LEU A 82 -4.47 -1.94 -3.38
N ALA A 83 -3.73 -1.19 -2.54
CA ALA A 83 -3.39 -1.60 -1.18
C ALA A 83 -4.65 -1.82 -0.32
N GLU A 84 -5.66 -0.98 -0.46
CA GLU A 84 -6.93 -1.13 0.28
C GLU A 84 -7.72 -2.36 -0.18
N LEU A 85 -7.80 -2.61 -1.47
CA LEU A 85 -8.42 -3.81 -2.02
C LEU A 85 -7.67 -5.09 -1.61
N ALA A 86 -6.35 -5.01 -1.47
CA ALA A 86 -5.48 -6.11 -1.05
C ALA A 86 -5.53 -6.41 0.46
N ARG A 87 -6.16 -5.56 1.28
CA ARG A 87 -6.35 -5.84 2.72
C ARG A 87 -7.28 -7.01 2.96
N ARG A 88 -8.30 -7.16 2.12
CA ARG A 88 -9.27 -8.26 2.17
C ARG A 88 -9.52 -8.79 0.76
N PRO A 89 -8.61 -9.61 0.24
CA PRO A 89 -8.72 -10.14 -1.11
C PRO A 89 -10.05 -10.87 -1.31
N GLY A 90 -10.67 -10.69 -2.45
CA GLY A 90 -11.99 -11.27 -2.76
C GLY A 90 -13.20 -10.50 -2.21
N TRP A 91 -13.01 -9.68 -1.16
CA TRP A 91 -14.10 -8.90 -0.57
C TRP A 91 -14.38 -7.62 -1.36
N VAL A 92 -15.65 -7.24 -1.39
CA VAL A 92 -16.09 -6.01 -2.05
C VAL A 92 -15.89 -4.83 -1.11
N VAL A 93 -15.16 -3.82 -1.59
CA VAL A 93 -14.99 -2.53 -0.93
C VAL A 93 -15.84 -1.50 -1.66
N SER A 94 -16.74 -0.83 -0.96
CA SER A 94 -17.63 0.18 -1.56
C SER A 94 -16.86 1.43 -2.00
N ARG A 95 -17.46 2.21 -2.94
CA ARG A 95 -16.86 3.49 -3.35
C ARG A 95 -16.70 4.45 -2.19
N ALA A 96 -17.73 4.55 -1.34
CA ALA A 96 -17.71 5.41 -0.14
C ALA A 96 -16.60 4.98 0.85
N GLU A 97 -16.39 3.67 1.02
CA GLU A 97 -15.33 3.14 1.88
C GLU A 97 -13.95 3.42 1.31
N LEU A 98 -13.74 3.25 0.00
CA LEU A 98 -12.51 3.62 -0.68
C LEU A 98 -12.23 5.11 -0.54
N LEU A 99 -13.24 5.95 -0.77
CA LEU A 99 -13.11 7.39 -0.63
C LEU A 99 -12.64 7.75 0.77
N ARG A 100 -13.33 7.27 1.80
CA ARG A 100 -12.95 7.53 3.19
C ARG A 100 -11.54 7.03 3.54
N ARG A 101 -11.17 5.81 3.14
CA ARG A 101 -9.89 5.20 3.55
C ARG A 101 -8.68 5.71 2.78
N VAL A 102 -8.88 6.11 1.53
CA VAL A 102 -7.78 6.51 0.64
C VAL A 102 -7.62 8.04 0.60
N TRP A 103 -8.71 8.82 0.76
CA TRP A 103 -8.67 10.28 0.63
C TRP A 103 -8.75 11.03 1.95
N ASP A 104 -9.48 10.54 2.99
CA ASP A 104 -9.64 11.26 4.26
C ASP A 104 -8.35 11.45 5.07
N GLY A 105 -7.31 10.71 4.79
CA GLY A 105 -6.00 10.84 5.43
C GLY A 105 -5.01 11.71 4.67
N ARG A 106 -5.41 12.30 3.55
CA ARG A 106 -4.55 13.14 2.71
C ARG A 106 -5.13 14.54 2.63
N ASP A 107 -4.34 15.51 3.04
CA ASP A 107 -4.60 16.93 2.82
C ASP A 107 -4.58 17.22 1.31
N VAL A 108 -5.68 16.90 0.62
CA VAL A 108 -5.88 17.30 -0.76
C VAL A 108 -6.37 18.76 -0.70
N ARG A 109 -5.41 19.69 -0.72
CA ARG A 109 -5.68 21.10 -0.98
C ARG A 109 -6.30 21.21 -2.38
N GLY A 110 -7.62 21.22 -2.43
CA GLY A 110 -8.37 21.36 -3.66
C GLY A 110 -9.68 20.60 -3.58
N GLY A 111 -10.78 21.28 -3.37
CA GLY A 111 -12.11 20.77 -3.08
C GLY A 111 -12.81 19.96 -4.19
N ALA A 112 -12.08 19.35 -5.13
CA ALA A 112 -12.63 18.62 -6.26
C ALA A 112 -12.38 17.09 -6.20
N GLY A 113 -11.95 16.54 -5.08
CA GLY A 113 -11.47 15.14 -5.01
C GLY A 113 -12.25 14.18 -4.10
N ARG A 114 -13.39 14.60 -3.54
CA ARG A 114 -14.15 13.78 -2.58
C ARG A 114 -15.41 13.15 -3.16
N ASP A 115 -15.44 12.95 -4.45
CA ASP A 115 -16.59 12.41 -5.14
C ASP A 115 -16.34 10.94 -5.53
N GLU A 116 -17.39 10.15 -5.61
CA GLU A 116 -17.33 8.76 -6.10
C GLU A 116 -16.74 8.67 -7.52
N HIS A 117 -16.86 9.72 -8.34
CA HIS A 117 -16.20 9.84 -9.64
C HIS A 117 -14.67 9.84 -9.54
N ALA A 118 -14.09 10.42 -8.47
CA ALA A 118 -12.65 10.37 -8.24
C ALA A 118 -12.16 8.94 -7.99
N VAL A 119 -12.96 8.12 -7.31
CA VAL A 119 -12.69 6.68 -7.12
C VAL A 119 -12.72 5.95 -8.46
N GLU A 120 -13.73 6.20 -9.29
CA GLU A 120 -13.88 5.57 -10.61
C GLU A 120 -12.71 5.92 -11.53
N ALA A 121 -12.35 7.21 -11.61
CA ALA A 121 -11.21 7.68 -12.37
C ALA A 121 -9.89 7.07 -11.89
N THR A 122 -9.71 6.95 -10.57
CA THR A 122 -8.52 6.35 -9.97
C THR A 122 -8.44 4.85 -10.26
N VAL A 123 -9.56 4.13 -10.18
CA VAL A 123 -9.62 2.71 -10.55
C VAL A 123 -9.33 2.51 -12.05
N ALA A 124 -9.83 3.40 -12.92
CA ALA A 124 -9.50 3.34 -14.34
C ALA A 124 -7.99 3.51 -14.58
N ARG A 125 -7.35 4.50 -13.92
CA ARG A 125 -5.90 4.70 -13.96
C ARG A 125 -5.12 3.51 -13.40
N LEU A 126 -5.61 2.92 -12.30
CA LEU A 126 -5.02 1.71 -11.72
C LEU A 126 -5.04 0.55 -12.73
N ARG A 127 -6.15 0.31 -13.39
CA ARG A 127 -6.25 -0.73 -14.42
C ARG A 127 -5.32 -0.47 -15.60
N THR A 128 -5.26 0.77 -16.08
CA THR A 128 -4.34 1.15 -17.15
C THR A 128 -2.89 0.88 -16.74
N ALA A 129 -2.50 1.26 -15.53
CA ALA A 129 -1.15 1.04 -15.02
C ALA A 129 -0.82 -0.44 -14.80
N LEU A 130 -1.78 -1.24 -14.35
CA LEU A 130 -1.62 -2.69 -14.17
C LEU A 130 -1.53 -3.45 -15.50
N GLY A 131 -1.90 -2.85 -16.64
CA GLY A 131 -1.76 -3.46 -17.95
C GLY A 131 -2.36 -4.87 -18.04
N PRO A 132 -1.54 -5.91 -18.29
CA PRO A 132 -2.01 -7.29 -18.38
C PRO A 132 -2.71 -7.80 -17.10
N ALA A 133 -2.37 -7.21 -15.95
CA ALA A 133 -2.95 -7.56 -14.66
C ALA A 133 -4.21 -6.73 -14.29
N ALA A 134 -4.69 -5.87 -15.19
CA ALA A 134 -5.88 -5.03 -14.96
C ALA A 134 -7.12 -5.82 -14.52
N GLY A 135 -7.26 -7.05 -15.02
CA GLY A 135 -8.34 -7.98 -14.67
C GLY A 135 -8.44 -8.37 -13.20
N LEU A 136 -7.38 -8.10 -12.41
CA LEU A 136 -7.39 -8.32 -10.96
C LEU A 136 -8.34 -7.37 -10.23
N VAL A 137 -8.54 -6.17 -10.74
CA VAL A 137 -9.46 -5.19 -10.15
C VAL A 137 -10.83 -5.33 -10.80
N LYS A 138 -11.74 -6.07 -10.15
CA LYS A 138 -13.10 -6.31 -10.64
C LYS A 138 -14.06 -5.27 -10.10
N THR A 139 -14.96 -4.80 -10.98
CA THR A 139 -16.12 -4.02 -10.59
C THR A 139 -17.24 -4.95 -10.16
N VAL A 140 -17.84 -4.67 -9.01
CA VAL A 140 -19.08 -5.32 -8.57
C VAL A 140 -20.20 -4.28 -8.71
N THR A 141 -21.06 -4.49 -9.69
CA THR A 141 -22.12 -3.54 -10.07
C THR A 141 -22.91 -3.06 -8.87
N LYS A 142 -23.08 -1.74 -8.73
CA LYS A 142 -23.76 -1.05 -7.62
C LYS A 142 -23.16 -1.27 -6.22
N ARG A 143 -22.09 -2.04 -6.06
CA ARG A 143 -21.51 -2.38 -4.75
C ARG A 143 -20.09 -1.83 -4.55
N GLY A 144 -19.27 -1.72 -5.60
CA GLY A 144 -17.90 -1.21 -5.51
C GLY A 144 -16.90 -2.04 -6.29
N TYR A 145 -15.74 -2.28 -5.70
CA TYR A 145 -14.62 -2.97 -6.32
C TYR A 145 -14.08 -4.08 -5.42
N ARG A 146 -13.44 -5.06 -6.02
CA ARG A 146 -12.72 -6.12 -5.30
C ARG A 146 -11.43 -6.49 -6.02
N LEU A 147 -10.47 -6.98 -5.26
CA LEU A 147 -9.34 -7.71 -5.82
C LEU A 147 -9.81 -9.14 -6.11
N ALA A 148 -9.74 -9.55 -7.38
CA ALA A 148 -10.10 -10.91 -7.76
C ALA A 148 -9.03 -11.88 -7.24
N VAL A 149 -9.46 -12.89 -6.52
CA VAL A 149 -8.66 -14.03 -6.08
C VAL A 149 -9.44 -15.30 -6.41
N GLU A 150 -8.75 -16.31 -6.87
CA GLU A 150 -9.28 -17.65 -6.99
C GLU A 150 -8.97 -18.40 -5.69
N LEU A 151 -10.03 -18.87 -5.04
CA LEU A 151 -9.94 -19.66 -3.81
C LEU A 151 -9.69 -21.13 -4.16
#